data_904b70d265a238b3c01db7b2a46bb1b1
#
_entry.id   904b70d265a238b3c01db7b2a46bb1b1
#
_cell.length_a   1.000
_cell.length_b   1.000
_cell.length_c   1.000
_cell.angle_alpha   90.00
_cell.angle_beta   90.00
_cell.angle_gamma   90.00
#
_symmetry.space_group_name_H-M   'P 1'
#
loop_
_entity.id
_entity.type
_entity.pdbx_description
1 polymer ?
#
loop_
_entity_poly.entity_id
_entity_poly.type
_entity_poly.pdbx_seq_one_letter_code
_entity_poly.pdbx_strand_id
1 'polypeptide(L)'
;MPARNLRRIRSDVSFTSFFIAELPLDARPAIIPRIMERLPTNSSYIPADRDLEFLQRDDLRAVRVGLELLKPELIQREQGIQSTIVVFGSARVQEPKTAAQLLRSAEDESARFPDDRTRQRRLEIARRQFTLSKYYDIAREFGRLVSSTCQVGNRCDYVIITGGGPGIMEAANRGASDVGAKSIGLNITLPHEQCPNAYITPELSFQFRYFAMRKMHFLIRARALVALPGGFGTLDELFEALTLLQTGKTRHLVVVLIGRDFWDRLIDWPWLVDHGLIAEDDLQLFHYAETAQEAWDLIARHNGVTGA
;
A
#
# COMPACT_ATOMS: atom_id res chain seq x y z
N MET A 1 -21.50 23.99 -40.79
CA MET A 1 -22.57 23.77 -39.82
C MET A 1 -21.93 23.73 -38.44
N PRO A 2 -22.42 24.50 -37.46
CA PRO A 2 -21.67 24.93 -36.29
C PRO A 2 -21.73 23.95 -35.11
N ALA A 3 -20.65 23.92 -34.34
CA ALA A 3 -20.45 23.21 -33.08
C ALA A 3 -21.49 23.66 -32.04
N ARG A 4 -22.17 22.70 -31.40
CA ARG A 4 -23.04 22.94 -30.26
C ARG A 4 -22.21 22.95 -28.99
N ASN A 5 -22.08 24.11 -28.37
CA ASN A 5 -21.64 24.36 -27.01
C ASN A 5 -22.55 23.63 -26.00
N LEU A 6 -22.07 22.63 -25.36
CA LEU A 6 -22.67 22.08 -24.12
C LEU A 6 -22.20 22.97 -22.94
N ARG A 7 -23.06 23.91 -22.55
CA ARG A 7 -22.92 24.70 -21.34
C ARG A 7 -22.99 23.74 -20.14
N ARG A 8 -21.98 23.81 -19.28
CA ARG A 8 -21.98 23.30 -17.91
C ARG A 8 -23.24 23.80 -17.20
N ILE A 9 -24.16 22.90 -16.88
CA ILE A 9 -25.24 23.16 -15.94
C ILE A 9 -24.60 23.11 -14.56
N ARG A 10 -24.45 24.27 -13.93
CA ARG A 10 -24.14 24.38 -12.51
C ARG A 10 -25.34 23.84 -11.73
N SER A 11 -25.13 22.79 -10.95
CA SER A 11 -26.10 22.20 -10.03
C SER A 11 -26.16 22.99 -8.72
N ASP A 12 -26.59 24.25 -8.78
CA ASP A 12 -26.86 25.07 -7.60
C ASP A 12 -28.28 25.62 -7.68
N VAL A 13 -29.26 24.69 -7.77
CA VAL A 13 -30.62 25.04 -7.42
C VAL A 13 -30.90 24.33 -6.09
N SER A 14 -30.78 25.04 -5.00
CA SER A 14 -31.17 24.53 -3.69
C SER A 14 -32.68 24.24 -3.72
N PHE A 15 -33.09 23.14 -3.09
CA PHE A 15 -34.49 22.69 -2.95
C PHE A 15 -35.37 23.80 -2.38
N THR A 16 -34.81 24.74 -1.66
CA THR A 16 -35.44 25.96 -1.15
C THR A 16 -35.93 26.93 -2.24
N SER A 17 -35.23 26.96 -3.40
CA SER A 17 -35.59 27.90 -4.48
C SER A 17 -36.86 27.48 -5.23
N PHE A 18 -37.21 26.22 -5.23
CA PHE A 18 -38.40 25.73 -5.93
C PHE A 18 -39.70 26.03 -5.16
N PHE A 19 -39.68 25.90 -3.83
CA PHE A 19 -40.85 26.20 -2.97
C PHE A 19 -41.11 27.69 -2.81
N ILE A 20 -40.08 28.53 -2.87
CA ILE A 20 -40.19 29.99 -2.72
C ILE A 20 -40.76 30.64 -3.99
N ALA A 21 -40.58 30.01 -5.16
CA ALA A 21 -41.08 30.56 -6.43
C ALA A 21 -42.61 30.54 -6.57
N GLU A 22 -43.30 29.68 -5.82
CA GLU A 22 -44.77 29.56 -5.83
C GLU A 22 -45.50 30.44 -4.82
N LEU A 23 -44.76 31.14 -3.94
CA LEU A 23 -45.36 32.05 -2.95
C LEU A 23 -45.65 33.42 -3.54
N PRO A 24 -46.77 34.10 -3.11
CA PRO A 24 -47.02 35.48 -3.45
C PRO A 24 -45.84 36.37 -3.09
N LEU A 25 -45.54 37.35 -3.93
CA LEU A 25 -44.34 38.22 -3.81
C LEU A 25 -44.31 39.01 -2.49
N ASP A 26 -45.45 39.35 -1.94
CA ASP A 26 -45.61 40.06 -0.68
C ASP A 26 -45.37 39.20 0.59
N ALA A 27 -45.51 37.90 0.46
CA ALA A 27 -45.26 36.94 1.54
C ALA A 27 -43.80 36.48 1.67
N ARG A 28 -43.00 36.66 0.61
CA ARG A 28 -41.60 36.13 0.56
C ARG A 28 -40.66 36.68 1.62
N PRO A 29 -40.62 37.98 1.92
CA PRO A 29 -39.72 38.54 2.93
C PRO A 29 -39.99 38.11 4.36
N ALA A 30 -41.24 37.75 4.68
CA ALA A 30 -41.63 37.34 6.02
C ALA A 30 -41.51 35.84 6.29
N ILE A 31 -41.59 35.03 5.23
CA ILE A 31 -41.57 33.56 5.34
C ILE A 31 -40.13 32.99 5.25
N ILE A 32 -39.26 33.60 4.47
CA ILE A 32 -37.86 33.14 4.33
C ILE A 32 -37.11 33.11 5.68
N PRO A 33 -37.08 34.15 6.50
CA PRO A 33 -36.44 34.10 7.81
C PRO A 33 -37.07 33.06 8.76
N ARG A 34 -38.40 32.92 8.75
CA ARG A 34 -39.10 31.92 9.58
C ARG A 34 -38.84 30.48 9.17
N ILE A 35 -38.65 30.20 7.88
CA ILE A 35 -38.29 28.89 7.40
C ILE A 35 -36.81 28.59 7.71
N MET A 36 -35.93 29.58 7.56
CA MET A 36 -34.50 29.41 7.90
C MET A 36 -34.27 29.23 9.41
N GLU A 37 -35.07 29.92 10.26
CA GLU A 37 -35.03 29.73 11.72
C GLU A 37 -35.58 28.38 12.19
N ARG A 38 -36.38 27.68 11.34
CA ARG A 38 -36.99 26.39 11.65
C ARG A 38 -36.30 25.20 10.99
N LEU A 39 -35.28 25.42 10.17
CA LEU A 39 -34.51 24.30 9.64
C LEU A 39 -33.82 23.59 10.80
N PRO A 40 -34.13 22.32 11.06
CA PRO A 40 -33.53 21.61 12.18
C PRO A 40 -32.01 21.56 11.96
N THR A 41 -31.27 22.02 12.95
CA THR A 41 -29.80 21.87 13.02
C THR A 41 -29.39 20.48 13.54
N ASN A 42 -30.39 19.60 13.74
CA ASN A 42 -30.15 18.25 14.25
C ASN A 42 -29.64 17.31 13.17
N SER A 43 -28.92 16.30 13.58
CA SER A 43 -28.28 15.31 12.71
C SER A 43 -29.28 14.60 11.77
N SER A 44 -30.52 14.43 12.17
CA SER A 44 -31.57 13.78 11.36
C SER A 44 -31.94 14.53 10.08
N TYR A 45 -31.58 15.82 9.94
CA TYR A 45 -31.83 16.60 8.73
C TYR A 45 -30.66 16.62 7.76
N ILE A 46 -29.50 16.12 8.17
CA ILE A 46 -28.32 16.00 7.30
C ILE A 46 -28.52 14.80 6.39
N PRO A 47 -28.36 14.93 5.05
CA PRO A 47 -28.37 13.78 4.14
C PRO A 47 -27.36 12.72 4.58
N ALA A 48 -27.76 11.45 4.57
CA ALA A 48 -26.99 10.35 5.15
C ALA A 48 -25.57 10.20 4.56
N ASP A 49 -25.38 10.55 3.26
CA ASP A 49 -24.10 10.53 2.57
C ASP A 49 -23.15 11.67 3.00
N ARG A 50 -23.67 12.69 3.69
CA ARG A 50 -22.94 13.85 4.22
C ARG A 50 -22.83 13.85 5.74
N ASP A 51 -23.55 12.96 6.42
CA ASP A 51 -23.51 12.82 7.87
C ASP A 51 -22.35 11.90 8.28
N LEU A 52 -21.20 12.51 8.58
CA LEU A 52 -19.99 11.77 8.97
C LEU A 52 -20.17 11.05 10.31
N GLU A 53 -20.96 11.59 11.25
CA GLU A 53 -21.22 10.96 12.54
C GLU A 53 -22.06 9.70 12.33
N PHE A 54 -23.12 9.80 11.55
CA PHE A 54 -23.92 8.65 11.14
C PHE A 54 -23.09 7.59 10.45
N LEU A 55 -22.26 7.96 9.46
CA LEU A 55 -21.40 7.05 8.74
C LEU A 55 -20.34 6.36 9.61
N GLN A 56 -19.99 6.92 10.78
CA GLN A 56 -19.06 6.33 11.75
C GLN A 56 -19.69 5.31 12.68
N ARG A 57 -21.02 5.20 12.75
CA ARG A 57 -21.73 4.26 13.61
C ARG A 57 -21.31 2.81 13.33
N ASP A 58 -21.30 1.99 14.40
CA ASP A 58 -20.91 0.57 14.27
C ASP A 58 -21.87 -0.22 13.37
N ASP A 59 -23.15 0.13 13.39
CA ASP A 59 -24.17 -0.49 12.52
C ASP A 59 -23.86 -0.34 11.03
N LEU A 60 -23.08 0.68 10.64
CA LEU A 60 -22.71 0.96 9.25
C LEU A 60 -21.35 0.40 8.87
N ARG A 61 -20.78 -0.54 9.65
CA ARG A 61 -19.50 -1.18 9.33
C ARG A 61 -19.49 -1.81 7.94
N ALA A 62 -20.55 -2.50 7.55
CA ALA A 62 -20.66 -3.14 6.24
C ALA A 62 -20.58 -2.11 5.09
N VAL A 63 -21.20 -0.94 5.25
CA VAL A 63 -21.14 0.15 4.26
C VAL A 63 -19.69 0.66 4.13
N ARG A 64 -19.02 0.93 5.26
CA ARG A 64 -17.61 1.38 5.25
C ARG A 64 -16.66 0.37 4.62
N VAL A 65 -16.85 -0.93 4.90
CA VAL A 65 -16.09 -2.01 4.26
C VAL A 65 -16.29 -2.00 2.75
N GLY A 66 -17.54 -1.81 2.27
CA GLY A 66 -17.82 -1.66 0.85
C GLY A 66 -17.15 -0.44 0.22
N LEU A 67 -17.11 0.69 0.92
CA LEU A 67 -16.41 1.90 0.46
C LEU A 67 -14.89 1.69 0.41
N GLU A 68 -14.30 1.00 1.38
CA GLU A 68 -12.86 0.67 1.36
C GLU A 68 -12.48 -0.34 0.26
N LEU A 69 -13.42 -1.19 -0.15
CA LEU A 69 -13.23 -2.05 -1.32
C LEU A 69 -13.29 -1.25 -2.62
N LEU A 70 -14.27 -0.36 -2.76
CA LEU A 70 -14.55 0.32 -4.02
C LEU A 70 -13.60 1.48 -4.31
N LYS A 71 -13.27 2.30 -3.32
CA LYS A 71 -12.49 3.53 -3.54
C LYS A 71 -11.12 3.29 -4.19
N PRO A 72 -10.26 2.41 -3.66
CA PRO A 72 -8.97 2.14 -4.29
C PRO A 72 -9.11 1.47 -5.66
N GLU A 73 -10.11 0.61 -5.83
CA GLU A 73 -10.37 -0.10 -7.08
C GLU A 73 -10.76 0.87 -8.21
N LEU A 74 -11.66 1.80 -7.92
CA LEU A 74 -12.11 2.81 -8.88
C LEU A 74 -10.97 3.76 -9.25
N ILE A 75 -10.24 4.27 -8.27
CA ILE A 75 -9.13 5.21 -8.51
C ILE A 75 -8.00 4.54 -9.29
N GLN A 76 -7.60 3.31 -8.93
CA GLN A 76 -6.59 2.57 -9.69
C GLN A 76 -7.00 2.36 -11.15
N ARG A 77 -8.27 2.04 -11.39
CA ARG A 77 -8.82 1.91 -12.76
C ARG A 77 -8.79 3.23 -13.52
N GLU A 78 -9.17 4.36 -12.89
CA GLU A 78 -9.11 5.70 -13.47
C GLU A 78 -7.66 6.12 -13.78
N GLN A 79 -6.70 5.68 -12.96
CA GLN A 79 -5.26 5.89 -13.16
C GLN A 79 -4.63 4.94 -14.18
N GLY A 80 -5.41 4.04 -14.80
CA GLY A 80 -4.94 3.12 -15.81
C GLY A 80 -4.13 1.93 -15.30
N ILE A 81 -4.18 1.62 -13.99
CA ILE A 81 -3.42 0.52 -13.39
C ILE A 81 -4.01 -0.82 -13.83
N GLN A 82 -3.23 -1.60 -14.58
CA GLN A 82 -3.65 -2.90 -15.09
C GLN A 82 -3.23 -4.06 -14.16
N SER A 83 -1.97 -4.03 -13.72
CA SER A 83 -1.40 -5.04 -12.84
C SER A 83 -0.39 -4.43 -11.88
N THR A 84 -0.10 -5.15 -10.79
CA THR A 84 0.82 -4.69 -9.75
C THR A 84 1.86 -5.75 -9.39
N ILE A 85 2.99 -5.30 -8.83
CA ILE A 85 3.92 -6.13 -8.07
C ILE A 85 3.95 -5.64 -6.64
N VAL A 86 3.63 -6.54 -5.72
CA VAL A 86 3.64 -6.25 -4.29
C VAL A 86 5.06 -6.39 -3.76
N VAL A 87 5.53 -5.36 -3.04
CA VAL A 87 6.85 -5.41 -2.38
C VAL A 87 6.66 -5.26 -0.88
N PHE A 88 7.04 -6.30 -0.15
CA PHE A 88 7.06 -6.33 1.31
C PHE A 88 8.48 -6.43 1.86
N GLY A 89 8.65 -5.89 3.05
CA GLY A 89 9.89 -5.95 3.80
C GLY A 89 9.85 -5.07 5.03
N SER A 90 10.94 -5.05 5.78
CA SER A 90 11.00 -4.34 7.05
C SER A 90 10.93 -2.81 6.88
N ALA A 91 10.04 -2.18 7.65
CA ALA A 91 9.99 -0.72 7.81
C ALA A 91 11.22 -0.15 8.57
N ARG A 92 12.05 -1.02 9.17
CA ARG A 92 13.21 -0.64 9.98
C ARG A 92 14.54 -0.71 9.24
N VAL A 93 14.58 -1.29 8.05
CA VAL A 93 15.77 -1.29 7.20
C VAL A 93 16.00 0.11 6.66
N GLN A 94 17.17 0.66 6.91
CA GLN A 94 17.53 2.03 6.53
C GLN A 94 18.36 2.02 5.24
N GLU A 95 18.37 3.16 4.54
CA GLU A 95 19.34 3.41 3.47
C GLU A 95 20.78 3.23 4.01
N PRO A 96 21.73 2.65 3.23
CA PRO A 96 23.06 2.31 3.71
C PRO A 96 23.83 3.46 4.38
N LYS A 97 23.67 4.70 3.86
CA LYS A 97 24.29 5.89 4.45
C LYS A 97 23.76 6.18 5.86
N THR A 98 22.45 6.10 6.03
CA THR A 98 21.79 6.31 7.33
C THR A 98 22.14 5.19 8.30
N ALA A 99 22.14 3.94 7.84
CA ALA A 99 22.53 2.79 8.65
C ALA A 99 23.99 2.88 9.13
N ALA A 100 24.90 3.35 8.27
CA ALA A 100 26.30 3.59 8.64
C ALA A 100 26.45 4.69 9.69
N GLN A 101 25.66 5.77 9.59
CA GLN A 101 25.67 6.85 10.60
C GLN A 101 25.16 6.36 11.96
N LEU A 102 24.05 5.59 11.95
CA LEU A 102 23.49 5.01 13.17
C LEU A 102 24.48 4.02 13.83
N LEU A 103 25.17 3.23 13.01
CA LEU A 103 26.21 2.31 13.50
C LEU A 103 27.36 3.08 14.18
N ARG A 104 27.91 4.11 13.54
CA ARG A 104 28.98 4.94 14.13
C ARG A 104 28.53 5.58 15.45
N SER A 105 27.32 6.13 15.50
CA SER A 105 26.78 6.69 16.75
C SER A 105 26.67 5.65 17.85
N ALA A 106 26.24 4.42 17.52
CA ALA A 106 26.16 3.33 18.50
C ALA A 106 27.55 2.84 18.94
N GLU A 107 28.57 2.85 18.06
CA GLU A 107 29.96 2.55 18.38
C GLU A 107 30.53 3.57 19.35
N ASP A 108 30.35 4.87 19.10
CA ASP A 108 30.79 5.96 19.96
C ASP A 108 30.15 5.90 21.36
N GLU A 109 28.84 5.66 21.42
CA GLU A 109 28.11 5.48 22.68
C GLU A 109 28.62 4.28 23.49
N SER A 110 28.81 3.15 22.82
CA SER A 110 29.30 1.92 23.44
C SER A 110 30.72 2.07 23.96
N ALA A 111 31.59 2.77 23.23
CA ALA A 111 32.98 3.04 23.66
C ALA A 111 33.04 3.94 24.90
N ARG A 112 32.12 4.93 25.03
CA ARG A 112 32.04 5.81 26.20
C ARG A 112 31.51 5.11 27.46
N PHE A 113 30.73 4.06 27.29
CA PHE A 113 30.07 3.33 28.38
C PHE A 113 30.19 1.81 28.19
N PRO A 114 31.39 1.26 28.35
CA PRO A 114 31.68 -0.14 27.99
C PRO A 114 30.92 -1.18 28.86
N ASP A 115 30.56 -0.82 30.08
CA ASP A 115 29.84 -1.72 31.01
C ASP A 115 28.30 -1.65 30.88
N ASP A 116 27.79 -0.76 30.04
CA ASP A 116 26.34 -0.63 29.82
C ASP A 116 25.80 -1.67 28.83
N ARG A 117 25.19 -2.72 29.36
CA ARG A 117 24.61 -3.83 28.56
C ARG A 117 23.55 -3.35 27.54
N THR A 118 22.83 -2.28 27.84
CA THR A 118 21.80 -1.75 26.95
C THR A 118 22.44 -1.13 25.71
N ARG A 119 23.53 -0.38 25.89
CA ARG A 119 24.29 0.21 24.80
C ARG A 119 25.03 -0.83 23.98
N GLN A 120 25.61 -1.84 24.62
CA GLN A 120 26.20 -2.99 23.93
C GLN A 120 25.16 -3.68 23.05
N ARG A 121 23.94 -3.91 23.56
CA ARG A 121 22.86 -4.51 22.79
C ARG A 121 22.43 -3.64 21.61
N ARG A 122 22.37 -2.30 21.78
CA ARG A 122 22.08 -1.36 20.70
C ARG A 122 23.14 -1.41 19.60
N LEU A 123 24.41 -1.48 19.97
CA LEU A 123 25.51 -1.64 19.01
C LEU A 123 25.38 -2.93 18.19
N GLU A 124 25.10 -4.05 18.83
CA GLU A 124 24.87 -5.31 18.08
C GLU A 124 23.70 -5.20 17.12
N ILE A 125 22.59 -4.57 17.53
CA ILE A 125 21.45 -4.34 16.65
C ILE A 125 21.84 -3.42 15.49
N ALA A 126 22.56 -2.34 15.74
CA ALA A 126 23.01 -1.41 14.71
C ALA A 126 23.91 -2.10 13.67
N ARG A 127 24.84 -2.96 14.09
CA ARG A 127 25.68 -3.78 13.19
C ARG A 127 24.83 -4.67 12.28
N ARG A 128 23.84 -5.36 12.85
CA ARG A 128 22.94 -6.23 12.09
C ARG A 128 22.05 -5.42 11.14
N GLN A 129 21.55 -4.27 11.57
CA GLN A 129 20.77 -3.36 10.72
C GLN A 129 21.62 -2.82 9.56
N PHE A 130 22.89 -2.50 9.80
CA PHE A 130 23.81 -2.10 8.73
C PHE A 130 24.01 -3.22 7.70
N THR A 131 24.14 -4.47 8.14
CA THR A 131 24.22 -5.63 7.22
C THR A 131 22.96 -5.79 6.40
N LEU A 132 21.78 -5.49 6.96
CA LEU A 132 20.51 -5.56 6.26
C LEU A 132 20.25 -4.38 5.31
N SER A 133 20.99 -3.27 5.43
CA SER A 133 20.76 -2.07 4.62
C SER A 133 20.95 -2.30 3.12
N LYS A 134 21.75 -3.30 2.70
CA LYS A 134 21.87 -3.72 1.30
C LYS A 134 20.51 -4.01 0.64
N TYR A 135 19.54 -4.48 1.42
CA TYR A 135 18.21 -4.80 0.90
C TYR A 135 17.38 -3.55 0.57
N TYR A 136 17.72 -2.38 1.15
CA TYR A 136 17.15 -1.11 0.72
C TYR A 136 17.53 -0.79 -0.72
N ASP A 137 18.83 -0.92 -1.06
CA ASP A 137 19.29 -0.66 -2.42
C ASP A 137 18.73 -1.68 -3.42
N ILE A 138 18.63 -2.96 -3.03
CA ILE A 138 18.00 -4.00 -3.86
C ILE A 138 16.52 -3.68 -4.12
N ALA A 139 15.77 -3.25 -3.10
CA ALA A 139 14.36 -2.90 -3.25
C ALA A 139 14.18 -1.66 -4.16
N ARG A 140 15.03 -0.64 -4.00
CA ARG A 140 15.02 0.56 -4.85
C ARG A 140 15.34 0.21 -6.30
N GLU A 141 16.39 -0.57 -6.53
CA GLU A 141 16.77 -1.02 -7.87
C GLU A 141 15.67 -1.86 -8.51
N PHE A 142 15.03 -2.76 -7.74
CA PHE A 142 13.90 -3.54 -8.22
C PHE A 142 12.74 -2.63 -8.65
N GLY A 143 12.36 -1.66 -7.82
CA GLY A 143 11.32 -0.69 -8.16
C GLY A 143 11.64 0.10 -9.43
N ARG A 144 12.90 0.54 -9.59
CA ARG A 144 13.39 1.25 -10.76
C ARG A 144 13.34 0.38 -12.02
N LEU A 145 13.85 -0.84 -11.95
CA LEU A 145 13.96 -1.78 -13.07
C LEU A 145 12.58 -2.14 -13.62
N VAL A 146 11.67 -2.59 -12.75
CA VAL A 146 10.30 -2.94 -13.14
C VAL A 146 9.57 -1.74 -13.75
N SER A 147 9.65 -0.59 -13.09
CA SER A 147 8.91 0.60 -13.52
C SER A 147 9.41 1.17 -14.84
N SER A 148 10.72 1.13 -15.11
CA SER A 148 11.28 1.56 -16.39
C SER A 148 10.90 0.63 -17.55
N THR A 149 10.64 -0.64 -17.26
CA THR A 149 10.31 -1.65 -18.28
C THR A 149 8.81 -1.67 -18.59
N CYS A 150 7.95 -1.52 -17.59
CA CYS A 150 6.53 -1.85 -17.68
C CYS A 150 5.59 -0.66 -17.72
N GLN A 151 6.04 0.55 -17.41
CA GLN A 151 5.23 1.75 -17.46
C GLN A 151 5.64 2.63 -18.64
N VAL A 152 5.20 2.25 -19.84
CA VAL A 152 5.55 2.94 -21.09
C VAL A 152 4.30 3.50 -21.77
N GLY A 153 4.30 4.79 -22.09
CA GLY A 153 3.15 5.48 -22.67
C GLY A 153 1.96 5.52 -21.70
N ASN A 154 0.78 5.10 -22.15
CA ASN A 154 -0.45 5.08 -21.33
C ASN A 154 -0.68 3.75 -20.60
N ARG A 155 0.24 2.78 -20.70
CA ARG A 155 0.11 1.49 -20.03
C ARG A 155 0.80 1.55 -18.66
N CYS A 156 0.11 1.10 -17.63
CA CYS A 156 0.63 0.96 -16.27
C CYS A 156 0.49 -0.50 -15.84
N ASP A 157 1.39 -1.34 -16.35
CA ASP A 157 1.51 -2.74 -15.96
C ASP A 157 2.57 -2.90 -14.87
N TYR A 158 2.44 -3.91 -14.03
CA TYR A 158 3.40 -4.27 -12.98
C TYR A 158 3.77 -3.10 -12.06
N VAL A 159 2.79 -2.24 -11.75
CA VAL A 159 3.02 -1.06 -10.89
C VAL A 159 3.42 -1.50 -9.49
N ILE A 160 4.48 -0.92 -8.96
CA ILE A 160 4.94 -1.20 -7.59
C ILE A 160 3.87 -0.79 -6.59
N ILE A 161 3.47 -1.74 -5.74
CA ILE A 161 2.54 -1.51 -4.63
C ILE A 161 3.17 -1.96 -3.32
N THR A 162 3.11 -1.11 -2.30
CA THR A 162 3.68 -1.35 -0.98
C THR A 162 2.70 -0.98 0.12
N GLY A 163 3.07 -1.28 1.36
CA GLY A 163 2.34 -0.81 2.53
C GLY A 163 2.47 0.69 2.82
N GLY A 164 3.19 1.44 1.99
CA GLY A 164 3.29 2.91 2.06
C GLY A 164 4.18 3.45 3.18
N GLY A 165 4.77 2.60 4.03
CA GLY A 165 5.63 2.99 5.13
C GLY A 165 7.10 3.23 4.72
N PRO A 166 7.98 3.45 5.73
CA PRO A 166 9.42 3.64 5.50
C PRO A 166 10.15 2.32 5.18
N GLY A 167 11.46 2.40 5.04
CA GLY A 167 12.35 1.25 4.86
C GLY A 167 12.24 0.61 3.49
N ILE A 168 12.05 -0.71 3.43
CA ILE A 168 11.96 -1.45 2.17
C ILE A 168 10.80 -0.95 1.31
N MET A 169 9.67 -0.62 1.91
CA MET A 169 8.50 -0.08 1.19
C MET A 169 8.82 1.26 0.53
N GLU A 170 9.45 2.16 1.28
CA GLU A 170 9.94 3.44 0.76
C GLU A 170 10.95 3.23 -0.36
N ALA A 171 11.91 2.32 -0.19
CA ALA A 171 12.92 2.03 -1.20
C ALA A 171 12.30 1.61 -2.53
N ALA A 172 11.32 0.71 -2.51
CA ALA A 172 10.63 0.25 -3.71
C ALA A 172 9.82 1.38 -4.40
N ASN A 173 9.07 2.19 -3.63
CA ASN A 173 8.36 3.35 -4.17
C ASN A 173 9.35 4.38 -4.75
N ARG A 174 10.47 4.62 -4.06
CA ARG A 174 11.53 5.53 -4.52
C ARG A 174 12.13 5.07 -5.84
N GLY A 175 12.37 3.77 -6.01
CA GLY A 175 12.84 3.22 -7.28
C GLY A 175 11.91 3.53 -8.46
N ALA A 176 10.60 3.43 -8.28
CA ALA A 176 9.62 3.85 -9.29
C ALA A 176 9.67 5.37 -9.52
N SER A 177 9.74 6.16 -8.46
CA SER A 177 9.85 7.63 -8.52
C SER A 177 11.12 8.09 -9.24
N ASP A 178 12.24 7.39 -9.08
CA ASP A 178 13.53 7.72 -9.74
C ASP A 178 13.43 7.73 -11.28
N VAL A 179 12.47 7.02 -11.85
CA VAL A 179 12.20 6.95 -13.30
C VAL A 179 10.90 7.65 -13.71
N GLY A 180 10.31 8.44 -12.81
CA GLY A 180 9.07 9.18 -13.07
C GLY A 180 7.83 8.30 -13.23
N ALA A 181 7.88 7.05 -12.77
CA ALA A 181 6.79 6.10 -12.87
C ALA A 181 5.84 6.17 -11.67
N LYS A 182 4.61 5.68 -11.85
CA LYS A 182 3.62 5.58 -10.77
C LYS A 182 3.98 4.45 -9.79
N SER A 183 3.65 4.68 -8.52
CA SER A 183 3.68 3.63 -7.48
C SER A 183 2.55 3.83 -6.48
N ILE A 184 2.15 2.76 -5.81
CA ILE A 184 0.97 2.71 -4.94
C ILE A 184 1.42 2.48 -3.50
N GLY A 185 0.78 3.18 -2.57
CA GLY A 185 0.93 2.96 -1.13
C GLY A 185 -0.41 2.63 -0.47
N LEU A 186 -0.49 1.47 0.18
CA LEU A 186 -1.67 1.07 0.95
C LEU A 186 -1.36 1.22 2.45
N ASN A 187 -1.63 2.40 2.99
CA ASN A 187 -1.42 2.69 4.39
C ASN A 187 -2.56 2.12 5.25
N ILE A 188 -2.31 1.96 6.54
CA ILE A 188 -3.30 1.52 7.51
C ILE A 188 -3.32 2.51 8.67
N THR A 189 -4.50 2.82 9.19
CA THR A 189 -4.61 3.63 10.40
C THR A 189 -4.10 2.84 11.60
N LEU A 190 -3.03 3.35 12.23
CA LEU A 190 -2.43 2.78 13.43
C LEU A 190 -2.56 3.76 14.59
N PRO A 191 -2.49 3.28 15.87
CA PRO A 191 -2.52 4.16 17.05
C PRO A 191 -1.39 5.21 17.06
N HIS A 192 -0.27 4.92 16.40
CA HIS A 192 0.81 5.88 16.14
C HIS A 192 0.82 6.16 14.65
N GLU A 193 0.47 7.39 14.27
CA GLU A 193 0.41 7.80 12.87
C GLU A 193 1.76 7.59 12.17
N GLN A 194 1.72 6.82 11.08
CA GLN A 194 2.80 6.77 10.11
C GLN A 194 2.40 7.62 8.91
N CYS A 195 3.18 8.65 8.62
CA CYS A 195 3.04 9.36 7.35
C CYS A 195 3.39 8.42 6.18
N PRO A 196 2.65 8.48 5.08
CA PRO A 196 3.06 7.82 3.85
C PRO A 196 4.46 8.28 3.44
N ASN A 197 5.26 7.37 2.85
CA ASN A 197 6.55 7.79 2.30
C ASN A 197 6.35 8.76 1.11
N ALA A 198 7.32 9.65 0.90
CA ALA A 198 7.22 10.75 -0.05
C ALA A 198 7.28 10.35 -1.53
N TYR A 199 7.52 9.07 -1.84
CA TYR A 199 7.74 8.57 -3.19
C TYR A 199 6.51 7.91 -3.82
N ILE A 200 5.42 7.80 -3.07
CA ILE A 200 4.15 7.28 -3.58
C ILE A 200 3.52 8.34 -4.50
N THR A 201 2.93 7.90 -5.62
CA THR A 201 2.11 8.78 -6.45
C THR A 201 0.94 9.34 -5.61
N PRO A 202 0.77 10.67 -5.51
CA PRO A 202 -0.20 11.27 -4.57
C PRO A 202 -1.61 10.71 -4.71
N GLU A 203 -2.10 10.50 -5.94
CA GLU A 203 -3.44 9.97 -6.24
C GLU A 203 -3.57 8.48 -5.94
N LEU A 204 -2.45 7.78 -5.69
CA LEU A 204 -2.38 6.35 -5.41
C LEU A 204 -1.95 6.05 -3.97
N SER A 205 -2.00 7.05 -3.10
CA SER A 205 -1.77 6.89 -1.66
C SER A 205 -3.10 6.66 -0.95
N PHE A 206 -3.35 5.43 -0.53
CA PHE A 206 -4.59 5.04 0.14
C PHE A 206 -4.37 4.80 1.63
N GLN A 207 -5.40 5.10 2.42
CA GLN A 207 -5.41 4.80 3.85
C GLN A 207 -6.61 3.91 4.18
N PHE A 208 -6.37 2.79 4.82
CA PHE A 208 -7.37 1.81 5.23
C PHE A 208 -7.61 1.87 6.74
N ARG A 209 -8.84 1.60 7.14
CA ARG A 209 -9.21 1.35 8.52
C ARG A 209 -9.18 -0.15 8.85
N TYR A 210 -9.53 -1.01 7.86
CA TYR A 210 -9.65 -2.45 8.05
C TYR A 210 -8.51 -3.21 7.39
N PHE A 211 -7.76 -3.98 8.18
CA PHE A 211 -6.67 -4.83 7.67
C PHE A 211 -7.12 -5.77 6.57
N ALA A 212 -8.28 -6.42 6.73
CA ALA A 212 -8.81 -7.36 5.75
C ALA A 212 -8.98 -6.73 4.36
N MET A 213 -9.49 -5.49 4.28
CA MET A 213 -9.66 -4.79 3.01
C MET A 213 -8.31 -4.44 2.39
N ARG A 214 -7.37 -3.95 3.20
CA ARG A 214 -6.01 -3.66 2.74
C ARG A 214 -5.32 -4.90 2.16
N LYS A 215 -5.41 -6.05 2.85
CA LYS A 215 -4.84 -7.33 2.39
C LYS A 215 -5.40 -7.75 1.03
N MET A 216 -6.72 -7.66 0.85
CA MET A 216 -7.35 -7.94 -0.44
C MET A 216 -6.77 -7.07 -1.56
N HIS A 217 -6.60 -5.76 -1.32
CA HIS A 217 -6.10 -4.83 -2.33
C HIS A 217 -4.64 -5.06 -2.73
N PHE A 218 -3.81 -5.64 -1.87
CA PHE A 218 -2.49 -6.09 -2.29
C PHE A 218 -2.56 -7.13 -3.40
N LEU A 219 -3.54 -8.04 -3.34
CA LEU A 219 -3.58 -9.23 -4.20
C LEU A 219 -4.51 -9.13 -5.40
N ILE A 220 -5.51 -8.23 -5.40
CA ILE A 220 -6.52 -8.14 -6.49
C ILE A 220 -5.87 -8.02 -7.88
N ARG A 221 -4.83 -7.19 -8.03
CA ARG A 221 -4.14 -6.95 -9.31
C ARG A 221 -2.74 -7.54 -9.37
N ALA A 222 -2.30 -8.24 -8.32
CA ALA A 222 -0.94 -8.70 -8.21
C ALA A 222 -0.61 -9.79 -9.22
N ARG A 223 0.52 -9.62 -9.90
CA ARG A 223 1.16 -10.63 -10.73
C ARG A 223 2.35 -11.26 -10.03
N ALA A 224 2.92 -10.54 -9.07
CA ALA A 224 3.99 -11.05 -8.24
C ALA A 224 3.95 -10.43 -6.84
N LEU A 225 4.52 -11.15 -5.89
CA LEU A 225 4.85 -10.70 -4.55
C LEU A 225 6.34 -10.90 -4.33
N VAL A 226 7.04 -9.84 -4.00
CA VAL A 226 8.47 -9.85 -3.67
C VAL A 226 8.61 -9.55 -2.20
N ALA A 227 9.14 -10.51 -1.44
CA ALA A 227 9.39 -10.36 -0.02
C ALA A 227 10.89 -10.25 0.27
N LEU A 228 11.29 -9.10 0.82
CA LEU A 228 12.62 -8.87 1.35
C LEU A 228 12.63 -9.10 2.88
N PRO A 229 13.79 -9.17 3.54
CA PRO A 229 13.87 -9.37 4.97
C PRO A 229 12.96 -8.44 5.76
N GLY A 230 12.10 -9.03 6.60
CA GLY A 230 11.07 -8.32 7.32
C GLY A 230 10.61 -9.02 8.60
N GLY A 231 9.70 -8.36 9.30
CA GLY A 231 9.10 -8.87 10.54
C GLY A 231 7.68 -9.41 10.33
N PHE A 232 6.87 -9.34 11.38
CA PHE A 232 5.52 -9.93 11.40
C PHE A 232 4.62 -9.49 10.24
N GLY A 233 4.60 -8.20 9.89
CA GLY A 233 3.76 -7.75 8.78
C GLY A 233 4.18 -8.32 7.42
N THR A 234 5.49 -8.52 7.21
CA THR A 234 6.01 -9.18 5.99
C THR A 234 5.65 -10.66 5.97
N LEU A 235 5.77 -11.35 7.11
CA LEU A 235 5.43 -12.76 7.25
C LEU A 235 3.93 -13.01 7.09
N ASP A 236 3.10 -12.16 7.68
CA ASP A 236 1.64 -12.23 7.61
C ASP A 236 1.16 -12.21 6.14
N GLU A 237 1.66 -11.26 5.35
CA GLU A 237 1.28 -11.16 3.93
C GLU A 237 1.92 -12.26 3.07
N LEU A 238 3.12 -12.70 3.40
CA LEU A 238 3.78 -13.81 2.69
C LEU A 238 2.99 -15.11 2.89
N PHE A 239 2.67 -15.45 4.12
CA PHE A 239 1.96 -16.71 4.40
C PHE A 239 0.52 -16.70 3.92
N GLU A 240 -0.15 -15.54 3.88
CA GLU A 240 -1.44 -15.42 3.20
C GLU A 240 -1.32 -15.74 1.72
N ALA A 241 -0.34 -15.15 1.03
CA ALA A 241 -0.11 -15.41 -0.40
C ALA A 241 0.20 -16.89 -0.67
N LEU A 242 1.08 -17.51 0.12
CA LEU A 242 1.41 -18.93 0.00
C LEU A 242 0.18 -19.82 0.25
N THR A 243 -0.65 -19.50 1.24
CA THR A 243 -1.89 -20.22 1.52
C THR A 243 -2.88 -20.12 0.36
N LEU A 244 -3.03 -18.94 -0.25
CA LEU A 244 -3.91 -18.74 -1.41
C LEU A 244 -3.42 -19.51 -2.65
N LEU A 245 -2.11 -19.60 -2.85
CA LEU A 245 -1.50 -20.41 -3.91
C LEU A 245 -1.71 -21.90 -3.65
N GLN A 246 -1.36 -22.39 -2.46
CA GLN A 246 -1.51 -23.78 -2.04
C GLN A 246 -2.96 -24.28 -2.19
N THR A 247 -3.93 -23.44 -1.80
CA THR A 247 -5.35 -23.79 -1.88
C THR A 247 -5.97 -23.54 -3.26
N GLY A 248 -5.21 -23.08 -4.24
CA GLY A 248 -5.67 -22.80 -5.60
C GLY A 248 -6.63 -21.61 -5.71
N LYS A 249 -6.72 -20.76 -4.69
CA LYS A 249 -7.55 -19.54 -4.70
C LYS A 249 -6.98 -18.46 -5.61
N THR A 250 -5.65 -18.44 -5.78
CA THR A 250 -4.97 -17.66 -6.82
C THR A 250 -4.02 -18.58 -7.58
N ARG A 251 -3.81 -18.34 -8.87
CA ARG A 251 -2.97 -19.18 -9.74
C ARG A 251 -1.92 -18.39 -10.51
N HIS A 252 -1.99 -17.06 -10.48
CA HIS A 252 -1.17 -16.20 -11.34
C HIS A 252 -0.21 -15.32 -10.54
N LEU A 253 0.05 -15.67 -9.29
CA LEU A 253 0.92 -14.92 -8.41
C LEU A 253 2.28 -15.62 -8.32
N VAL A 254 3.34 -14.94 -8.72
CA VAL A 254 4.71 -15.38 -8.51
C VAL A 254 5.21 -14.86 -7.18
N VAL A 255 5.70 -15.72 -6.30
CA VAL A 255 6.30 -15.31 -5.02
C VAL A 255 7.81 -15.40 -5.12
N VAL A 256 8.52 -14.31 -4.85
CA VAL A 256 9.98 -14.23 -4.83
C VAL A 256 10.46 -13.78 -3.45
N LEU A 257 11.33 -14.59 -2.87
CA LEU A 257 11.99 -14.32 -1.60
C LEU A 257 13.41 -13.81 -1.86
N ILE A 258 13.69 -12.54 -1.56
CA ILE A 258 15.03 -11.96 -1.73
C ILE A 258 15.85 -12.17 -0.47
N GLY A 259 17.04 -12.77 -0.63
CA GLY A 259 17.97 -13.04 0.46
C GLY A 259 17.77 -14.41 1.11
N ARG A 260 18.15 -15.47 0.41
CA ARG A 260 17.98 -16.86 0.86
C ARG A 260 18.46 -17.10 2.29
N ASP A 261 19.64 -16.60 2.66
CA ASP A 261 20.21 -16.77 3.99
C ASP A 261 19.32 -16.26 5.13
N PHE A 262 18.55 -15.20 4.87
CA PHE A 262 17.59 -14.67 5.84
C PHE A 262 16.39 -15.61 5.97
N TRP A 263 15.83 -16.05 4.85
CA TRP A 263 14.62 -16.85 4.82
C TRP A 263 14.84 -18.27 5.36
N ASP A 264 15.91 -18.94 4.93
CA ASP A 264 16.29 -20.29 5.40
C ASP A 264 16.67 -20.32 6.89
N ARG A 265 17.12 -19.17 7.43
CA ARG A 265 17.38 -19.03 8.87
C ARG A 265 16.12 -18.74 9.68
N LEU A 266 15.11 -18.12 9.06
CA LEU A 266 13.87 -17.72 9.72
C LEU A 266 12.82 -18.84 9.68
N ILE A 267 12.76 -19.61 8.59
CA ILE A 267 11.74 -20.63 8.34
C ILE A 267 12.46 -21.92 7.94
N ASP A 268 12.28 -22.95 8.73
CA ASP A 268 12.78 -24.30 8.42
C ASP A 268 11.75 -25.01 7.51
N TRP A 269 11.85 -24.76 6.20
CA TRP A 269 10.94 -25.35 5.23
C TRP A 269 11.01 -26.89 5.20
N PRO A 270 12.22 -27.53 5.20
CA PRO A 270 12.34 -28.97 5.29
C PRO A 270 11.63 -29.54 6.52
N TRP A 271 11.78 -28.92 7.68
CA TRP A 271 11.11 -29.33 8.90
C TRP A 271 9.58 -29.37 8.76
N LEU A 272 9.00 -28.37 8.05
CA LEU A 272 7.54 -28.34 7.79
C LEU A 272 7.10 -29.52 6.90
N VAL A 273 7.90 -29.86 5.90
CA VAL A 273 7.64 -31.02 5.02
C VAL A 273 7.78 -32.33 5.78
N ASP A 274 8.86 -32.50 6.52
CA ASP A 274 9.13 -33.73 7.29
C ASP A 274 8.06 -34.04 8.35
N HIS A 275 7.39 -33.00 8.86
CA HIS A 275 6.29 -33.12 9.80
C HIS A 275 4.91 -33.21 9.15
N GLY A 276 4.84 -33.21 7.82
CA GLY A 276 3.58 -33.28 7.06
C GLY A 276 2.68 -32.06 7.22
N LEU A 277 3.25 -30.91 7.59
CA LEU A 277 2.50 -29.64 7.73
C LEU A 277 2.30 -28.95 6.39
N ILE A 278 3.20 -29.19 5.45
CA ILE A 278 3.10 -28.80 4.04
C ILE A 278 3.57 -29.97 3.17
N ALA A 279 3.18 -30.01 1.89
CA ALA A 279 3.65 -30.99 0.95
C ALA A 279 5.03 -30.59 0.37
N GLU A 280 5.78 -31.54 -0.14
CA GLU A 280 7.08 -31.27 -0.82
C GLU A 280 6.87 -30.34 -2.04
N ASP A 281 5.78 -30.53 -2.78
CA ASP A 281 5.42 -29.67 -3.93
C ASP A 281 5.13 -28.22 -3.52
N ASP A 282 4.77 -27.95 -2.29
CA ASP A 282 4.53 -26.58 -1.79
C ASP A 282 5.81 -25.74 -1.77
N LEU A 283 6.98 -26.38 -1.77
CA LEU A 283 8.26 -25.68 -1.89
C LEU A 283 8.48 -25.03 -3.26
N GLN A 284 7.66 -25.40 -4.26
CA GLN A 284 7.67 -24.79 -5.60
C GLN A 284 6.80 -23.54 -5.70
N LEU A 285 6.03 -23.20 -4.65
CA LEU A 285 5.17 -22.02 -4.62
C LEU A 285 5.95 -20.70 -4.54
N PHE A 286 7.23 -20.75 -4.24
CA PHE A 286 8.09 -19.57 -4.15
C PHE A 286 9.48 -19.83 -4.77
N HIS A 287 10.13 -18.74 -5.13
CA HIS A 287 11.47 -18.75 -5.71
C HIS A 287 12.39 -17.86 -4.88
N TYR A 288 13.69 -18.17 -4.88
CA TYR A 288 14.71 -17.32 -4.29
C TYR A 288 15.37 -16.42 -5.33
N ALA A 289 15.77 -15.23 -4.91
CA ALA A 289 16.62 -14.31 -5.64
C ALA A 289 17.58 -13.59 -4.67
N GLU A 290 18.75 -13.19 -5.17
CA GLU A 290 19.70 -12.38 -4.38
C GLU A 290 19.77 -10.94 -4.89
N THR A 291 19.35 -10.69 -6.11
CA THR A 291 19.42 -9.38 -6.77
C THR A 291 18.08 -8.94 -7.32
N ALA A 292 17.96 -7.64 -7.58
CA ALA A 292 16.79 -7.05 -8.24
C ALA A 292 16.57 -7.63 -9.64
N GLN A 293 17.66 -7.85 -10.40
CA GLN A 293 17.61 -8.41 -11.75
C GLN A 293 17.10 -9.85 -11.73
N GLU A 294 17.65 -10.70 -10.87
CA GLU A 294 17.18 -12.10 -10.74
C GLU A 294 15.69 -12.17 -10.39
N ALA A 295 15.23 -11.32 -9.45
CA ALA A 295 13.83 -11.27 -9.09
C ALA A 295 12.95 -10.85 -10.27
N TRP A 296 13.37 -9.85 -11.04
CA TRP A 296 12.63 -9.40 -12.22
C TRP A 296 12.62 -10.47 -13.32
N ASP A 297 13.74 -11.13 -13.61
CA ASP A 297 13.85 -12.18 -14.63
C ASP A 297 12.93 -13.38 -14.34
N LEU A 298 12.83 -13.76 -13.06
CA LEU A 298 11.89 -14.80 -12.61
C LEU A 298 10.43 -14.38 -12.88
N ILE A 299 10.05 -13.18 -12.49
CA ILE A 299 8.70 -12.65 -12.67
C ILE A 299 8.36 -12.48 -14.15
N ALA A 300 9.25 -11.89 -14.92
CA ALA A 300 9.06 -11.63 -16.34
C ALA A 300 8.90 -12.95 -17.14
N ARG A 301 9.74 -13.93 -16.87
CA ARG A 301 9.67 -15.25 -17.49
C ARG A 301 8.35 -15.96 -17.21
N HIS A 302 7.92 -15.94 -15.95
CA HIS A 302 6.66 -16.59 -15.54
C HIS A 302 5.43 -15.91 -16.16
N ASN A 303 5.46 -14.60 -16.31
CA ASN A 303 4.35 -13.82 -16.87
C ASN A 303 4.45 -13.58 -18.38
N GLY A 304 5.44 -14.14 -19.07
CA GLY A 304 5.60 -14.02 -20.52
C GLY A 304 5.92 -12.58 -20.98
N VAL A 305 6.61 -11.79 -20.14
CA VAL A 305 7.04 -10.43 -20.50
C VAL A 305 8.25 -10.56 -21.43
N THR A 306 8.08 -10.17 -22.70
CA THR A 306 9.15 -10.17 -23.70
C THR A 306 9.97 -8.88 -23.60
N GLY A 307 11.30 -9.00 -23.55
CA GLY A 307 12.21 -7.85 -23.52
C GLY A 307 12.65 -7.40 -22.12
N ALA A 308 12.55 -8.29 -21.12
CA ALA A 308 13.11 -8.07 -19.79
C ALA A 308 14.59 -8.43 -19.73
#